data_b9677d2a3ad7e4d9cc2fff1f0261b01c
#
_entry.id   b9677d2a3ad7e4d9cc2fff1f0261b01c
#
_cell.length_a   1.000
_cell.length_b   1.000
_cell.length_c   1.000
_cell.angle_alpha   90.00
_cell.angle_beta   90.00
_cell.angle_gamma   90.00
#
_symmetry.space_group_name_H-M   'P 1'
#
loop_
_entity.id
_entity.type
_entity.pdbx_description
1 polymer ?
#
loop_
_entity_poly.entity_id
_entity_poly.type
_entity_poly.pdbx_seq_one_letter_code
_entity_poly.pdbx_strand_id
1 'polypeptide(L)'
;AQGSPATSPPPFPSLQRSSWGRAAAMETKRSYNDEMAFLRKETETMYSIKPGFVQNMNVPGRFYVNTPLERLVFDELRSFTRQSANVGGFLPAIKQIGNVAALPGICKYSIGLPDVHSGYGFAIGNIAAFDMGNPTSVVSPGGVGFDINCGVRLVRTNLLFSDVEPVKERLAQSLFDHIPVGVGSQGIIPTKESDMEEALQLGIDWSLREGYAWPEDKEHCEEYGRMLGADPNRVSNRAKKRGLPQLGTLGAGNHYAEIQVVDEIYDEFVAKKMGIDQRGQVCVMIHSGSRGLGHQVATDSLVEMERAMTRDNIRTNDRQLACALINSTEGQDYLKGMSAAANYAWVNRSSMTFLTRQAFAKVFNQSPEDLDMHVIYDVSHNIAKVEEHMVDGQCKQLLVHRKGSTRAFPPHHPLIPVDYQLTGQPVIVGGTMGTCSYVLTGTDEGMRETFGSTCHGAGRALSRNKSRNNLDYGDVLKRLEDMGISIRVASPKLIMEEAPESYKDVTQVVQTCHDAGISKKAVKLKPIAVVKG
;
A
#
# COMPACT_ATOMS: atom_id res chain seq x y z
N ALA A 1 -16.37 -32.24 -15.45
CA ALA A 1 -16.76 -30.99 -16.09
C ALA A 1 -15.46 -30.18 -16.30
N GLN A 2 -15.13 -29.91 -17.56
CA GLN A 2 -13.90 -29.24 -17.99
C GLN A 2 -13.95 -27.78 -17.57
N GLY A 3 -13.04 -27.37 -16.66
CA GLY A 3 -12.85 -25.99 -16.27
C GLY A 3 -12.20 -25.19 -17.37
N SER A 4 -12.83 -24.08 -17.77
CA SER A 4 -12.23 -23.09 -18.66
C SER A 4 -10.96 -22.51 -18.05
N PRO A 5 -9.91 -22.22 -18.83
CA PRO A 5 -8.68 -21.67 -18.31
C PRO A 5 -8.92 -20.25 -17.78
N ALA A 6 -8.46 -20.00 -16.57
CA ALA A 6 -8.45 -18.69 -15.93
C ALA A 6 -7.72 -17.69 -16.83
N THR A 7 -8.45 -16.72 -17.36
CA THR A 7 -7.89 -15.64 -18.18
C THR A 7 -7.03 -14.76 -17.27
N SER A 8 -5.77 -14.60 -17.68
CA SER A 8 -4.87 -13.55 -17.14
C SER A 8 -5.61 -12.21 -17.07
N PRO A 9 -5.33 -11.35 -16.10
CA PRO A 9 -5.91 -10.01 -16.09
C PRO A 9 -5.64 -9.37 -17.46
N PRO A 10 -6.65 -8.70 -18.06
CA PRO A 10 -6.49 -8.14 -19.39
C PRO A 10 -5.27 -7.20 -19.40
N PRO A 11 -4.47 -7.23 -20.49
CA PRO A 11 -3.42 -6.25 -20.66
C PRO A 11 -4.04 -4.85 -20.54
N PHE A 12 -3.30 -3.91 -19.95
CA PHE A 12 -3.70 -2.52 -19.84
C PHE A 12 -4.37 -2.09 -21.16
N PRO A 13 -5.51 -1.38 -21.10
CA PRO A 13 -6.20 -0.97 -22.32
C PRO A 13 -5.18 -0.33 -23.26
N SER A 14 -5.07 -0.85 -24.50
CA SER A 14 -4.26 -0.24 -25.54
C SER A 14 -4.89 1.10 -25.86
N LEU A 15 -4.41 2.13 -25.21
CA LEU A 15 -4.83 3.50 -25.39
C LEU A 15 -4.59 3.84 -26.86
N GLN A 16 -5.65 4.18 -27.60
CA GLN A 16 -5.58 4.51 -29.02
C GLN A 16 -4.49 5.57 -29.23
N ARG A 17 -3.70 5.40 -30.29
CA ARG A 17 -2.68 6.37 -30.71
C ARG A 17 -3.36 7.70 -31.06
N SER A 18 -3.56 8.56 -30.08
CA SER A 18 -3.93 9.96 -30.28
C SER A 18 -2.69 10.75 -30.70
N SER A 19 -2.91 11.88 -31.35
CA SER A 19 -1.95 12.76 -32.03
C SER A 19 -0.83 13.41 -31.16
N TRP A 20 -0.51 12.86 -30.03
CA TRP A 20 0.52 13.31 -29.08
C TRP A 20 1.98 13.09 -29.56
N GLY A 21 2.16 12.52 -30.73
CA GLY A 21 3.42 11.99 -31.19
C GLY A 21 4.26 12.89 -32.07
N ARG A 22 4.46 14.19 -31.86
CA ARG A 22 5.47 14.97 -32.60
C ARG A 22 6.15 16.15 -31.90
N ALA A 23 6.10 16.29 -30.58
CA ALA A 23 6.79 17.37 -29.89
C ALA A 23 7.49 16.99 -28.58
N ALA A 24 7.83 15.72 -28.37
CA ALA A 24 8.91 15.39 -27.46
C ALA A 24 10.21 15.71 -28.23
N ALA A 25 10.84 16.84 -27.93
CA ALA A 25 12.24 17.05 -28.29
C ALA A 25 12.99 15.79 -27.85
N MET A 26 13.74 15.14 -28.75
CA MET A 26 14.60 14.01 -28.40
C MET A 26 15.53 14.50 -27.27
N GLU A 27 15.20 14.13 -26.02
CA GLU A 27 16.16 14.29 -24.94
C GLU A 27 17.44 13.58 -25.38
N THR A 28 18.53 14.33 -25.48
CA THR A 28 19.85 13.73 -25.73
C THR A 28 20.07 12.71 -24.62
N LYS A 29 20.21 11.45 -24.98
CA LYS A 29 20.38 10.34 -24.04
C LYS A 29 21.58 10.62 -23.16
N ARG A 30 21.34 10.91 -21.88
CA ARG A 30 22.40 11.17 -20.89
C ARG A 30 23.11 9.86 -20.55
N SER A 31 24.42 9.96 -20.32
CA SER A 31 25.18 8.87 -19.72
C SER A 31 24.80 8.68 -18.26
N TYR A 32 25.15 7.53 -17.68
CA TYR A 32 24.94 7.29 -16.24
C TYR A 32 25.59 8.38 -15.35
N ASN A 33 26.80 8.81 -15.71
CA ASN A 33 27.50 9.85 -14.94
C ASN A 33 26.80 11.22 -15.03
N ASP A 34 26.23 11.55 -16.19
CA ASP A 34 25.44 12.77 -16.34
C ASP A 34 24.17 12.73 -15.50
N GLU A 35 23.51 11.56 -15.41
CA GLU A 35 22.36 11.38 -14.54
C GLU A 35 22.74 11.51 -13.06
N MET A 36 23.85 10.90 -12.64
CA MET A 36 24.35 10.97 -11.26
C MET A 36 24.72 12.40 -10.83
N ALA A 37 25.11 13.29 -11.74
CA ALA A 37 25.41 14.68 -11.45
C ALA A 37 24.21 15.48 -10.88
N PHE A 38 22.99 15.00 -11.10
CA PHE A 38 21.76 15.59 -10.53
C PHE A 38 21.41 15.05 -9.14
N LEU A 39 22.07 13.97 -8.70
CA LEU A 39 21.82 13.32 -7.42
C LEU A 39 22.87 13.74 -6.41
N ARG A 40 22.45 14.20 -5.24
CA ARG A 40 23.34 14.59 -4.16
C ARG A 40 22.98 13.85 -2.88
N LYS A 41 23.96 13.18 -2.28
CA LYS A 41 23.81 12.59 -0.95
C LYS A 41 23.82 13.72 0.08
N GLU A 42 22.72 13.91 0.79
CA GLU A 42 22.56 14.98 1.79
C GLU A 42 22.86 14.45 3.20
N THR A 43 22.45 13.21 3.48
CA THR A 43 22.72 12.50 4.74
C THR A 43 23.09 11.05 4.44
N GLU A 44 23.41 10.26 5.47
CA GLU A 44 23.67 8.82 5.29
C GLU A 44 22.48 8.04 4.71
N THR A 45 21.28 8.57 4.86
CA THR A 45 20.03 7.89 4.47
C THR A 45 19.22 8.64 3.42
N MET A 46 19.65 9.82 2.94
CA MET A 46 18.83 10.64 2.07
C MET A 46 19.63 11.27 0.91
N TYR A 47 19.04 11.20 -0.28
CA TYR A 47 19.49 11.87 -1.49
C TYR A 47 18.49 12.93 -1.95
N SER A 48 18.99 14.04 -2.46
CA SER A 48 18.23 15.03 -3.22
C SER A 48 18.38 14.80 -4.73
N ILE A 49 17.32 15.10 -5.47
CA ILE A 49 17.26 15.11 -6.94
C ILE A 49 17.08 16.57 -7.36
N LYS A 50 18.10 17.12 -8.01
CA LYS A 50 18.09 18.53 -8.44
C LYS A 50 17.09 18.77 -9.57
N PRO A 51 16.41 19.93 -9.60
CA PRO A 51 15.65 20.37 -10.76
C PRO A 51 16.50 20.30 -12.04
N GLY A 52 15.89 19.85 -13.15
CA GLY A 52 16.59 19.59 -14.40
C GLY A 52 17.00 18.11 -14.58
N PHE A 53 16.83 17.26 -13.57
CA PHE A 53 17.00 15.81 -13.72
C PHE A 53 16.01 15.23 -14.73
N VAL A 54 14.77 15.69 -14.72
CA VAL A 54 13.81 15.58 -15.83
C VAL A 54 13.31 16.96 -16.20
N GLN A 55 12.68 17.08 -17.37
CA GLN A 55 12.14 18.37 -17.82
C GLN A 55 11.01 18.86 -16.90
N ASN A 56 10.84 20.16 -16.82
CA ASN A 56 9.70 20.84 -16.17
C ASN A 56 9.54 20.55 -14.66
N MET A 57 10.58 20.12 -13.95
CA MET A 57 10.49 19.96 -12.49
C MET A 57 10.14 21.29 -11.82
N ASN A 58 9.05 21.32 -11.07
CA ASN A 58 8.58 22.46 -10.28
C ASN A 58 9.22 22.51 -8.89
N VAL A 59 9.57 21.33 -8.36
CA VAL A 59 10.20 21.13 -7.05
C VAL A 59 11.32 20.11 -7.18
N PRO A 60 12.29 20.08 -6.24
CA PRO A 60 13.27 18.99 -6.20
C PRO A 60 12.61 17.67 -5.82
N GLY A 61 13.26 16.56 -6.19
CA GLY A 61 12.94 15.24 -5.65
C GLY A 61 13.79 14.90 -4.44
N ARG A 62 13.34 13.93 -3.64
CA ARG A 62 14.11 13.29 -2.57
C ARG A 62 13.86 11.78 -2.57
N PHE A 63 14.84 11.01 -2.12
CA PHE A 63 14.60 9.60 -1.82
C PHE A 63 15.49 9.14 -0.66
N TYR A 64 14.96 8.16 0.09
CA TYR A 64 15.60 7.61 1.27
C TYR A 64 16.12 6.21 0.96
N VAL A 65 17.41 6.02 1.19
CA VAL A 65 18.09 4.71 1.03
C VAL A 65 19.31 4.67 1.94
N ASN A 66 19.62 3.49 2.46
CA ASN A 66 20.91 3.20 3.05
C ASN A 66 21.85 2.53 2.01
N THR A 67 23.07 2.26 2.36
CA THR A 67 24.08 1.71 1.43
C THR A 67 23.65 0.40 0.74
N PRO A 68 23.01 -0.60 1.38
CA PRO A 68 22.50 -1.78 0.70
C PRO A 68 21.41 -1.48 -0.34
N LEU A 69 20.47 -0.60 -0.01
CA LEU A 69 19.34 -0.26 -0.88
C LEU A 69 19.74 0.69 -2.02
N GLU A 70 20.73 1.54 -1.80
CA GLU A 70 21.29 2.49 -2.77
C GLU A 70 21.73 1.76 -4.06
N ARG A 71 22.35 0.59 -3.93
CA ARG A 71 22.82 -0.20 -5.06
C ARG A 71 21.66 -0.60 -5.98
N LEU A 72 20.54 -1.03 -5.44
CA LEU A 72 19.38 -1.46 -6.22
C LEU A 72 18.81 -0.31 -7.06
N VAL A 73 18.71 0.86 -6.48
CA VAL A 73 18.19 2.06 -7.13
C VAL A 73 19.12 2.55 -8.24
N PHE A 74 20.42 2.57 -7.98
CA PHE A 74 21.42 3.02 -8.97
C PHE A 74 21.67 2.00 -10.08
N ASP A 75 21.57 0.70 -9.80
CA ASP A 75 21.68 -0.33 -10.82
C ASP A 75 20.48 -0.31 -11.78
N GLU A 76 19.27 0.03 -11.30
CA GLU A 76 18.09 0.27 -12.13
C GLU A 76 18.35 1.45 -13.09
N LEU A 77 18.85 2.59 -12.59
CA LEU A 77 19.19 3.77 -13.39
C LEU A 77 20.32 3.46 -14.39
N ARG A 78 21.37 2.75 -13.97
CA ARG A 78 22.49 2.33 -14.82
C ARG A 78 22.03 1.43 -15.97
N SER A 79 21.16 0.47 -15.67
CA SER A 79 20.59 -0.44 -16.67
C SER A 79 19.75 0.32 -17.70
N PHE A 80 18.96 1.27 -17.27
CA PHE A 80 18.16 2.14 -18.14
C PHE A 80 19.04 2.97 -19.10
N THR A 81 20.13 3.58 -18.60
CA THR A 81 21.02 4.39 -19.45
C THR A 81 21.77 3.56 -20.48
N ARG A 82 22.08 2.28 -20.19
CA ARG A 82 22.77 1.37 -21.12
C ARG A 82 21.85 0.83 -22.24
N GLN A 83 20.64 0.42 -21.88
CA GLN A 83 19.77 -0.35 -22.78
C GLN A 83 18.69 0.48 -23.47
N SER A 84 18.46 1.72 -23.05
CA SER A 84 17.31 2.55 -23.47
C SER A 84 15.96 1.83 -23.30
N ALA A 85 15.90 0.81 -22.46
CA ALA A 85 14.75 -0.01 -22.22
C ALA A 85 14.16 0.27 -20.83
N ASN A 86 12.85 0.42 -20.76
CA ASN A 86 12.13 0.55 -19.51
C ASN A 86 12.26 -0.73 -18.70
N VAL A 87 12.39 -0.62 -17.38
CA VAL A 87 12.42 -1.76 -16.47
C VAL A 87 11.00 -2.33 -16.34
N GLY A 88 10.79 -3.52 -16.90
CA GLY A 88 9.46 -4.15 -16.89
C GLY A 88 8.34 -3.33 -17.55
N GLY A 89 8.69 -2.41 -18.45
CA GLY A 89 7.73 -1.51 -19.12
C GLY A 89 7.56 -0.16 -18.43
N PHE A 90 8.26 0.10 -17.32
CA PHE A 90 8.21 1.36 -16.59
C PHE A 90 9.58 2.07 -16.60
N LEU A 91 9.55 3.39 -16.37
CA LEU A 91 10.76 4.16 -16.11
C LEU A 91 11.38 3.75 -14.75
N PRO A 92 12.71 3.94 -14.56
CA PRO A 92 13.32 3.78 -13.25
C PRO A 92 12.63 4.63 -12.19
N ALA A 93 12.55 4.10 -10.97
CA ALA A 93 11.84 4.77 -9.88
C ALA A 93 12.31 6.21 -9.65
N ILE A 94 13.63 6.50 -9.74
CA ILE A 94 14.17 7.87 -9.59
C ILE A 94 13.64 8.78 -10.71
N LYS A 95 13.54 8.29 -11.95
CA LYS A 95 12.96 9.08 -13.06
C LYS A 95 11.48 9.37 -12.82
N GLN A 96 10.75 8.41 -12.27
CA GLN A 96 9.35 8.60 -11.90
C GLN A 96 9.19 9.66 -10.79
N ILE A 97 10.05 9.65 -9.76
CA ILE A 97 10.07 10.70 -8.73
C ILE A 97 10.28 12.08 -9.38
N GLY A 98 11.21 12.20 -10.31
CA GLY A 98 11.45 13.43 -11.06
C GLY A 98 10.23 13.87 -11.89
N ASN A 99 9.58 12.94 -12.60
CA ASN A 99 8.38 13.23 -13.39
C ASN A 99 7.20 13.69 -12.52
N VAL A 100 7.04 13.13 -11.32
CA VAL A 100 6.05 13.57 -10.34
C VAL A 100 6.36 14.97 -9.82
N ALA A 101 7.65 15.30 -9.63
CA ALA A 101 8.10 16.65 -9.25
C ALA A 101 7.78 17.72 -10.31
N ALA A 102 7.43 17.31 -11.53
CA ALA A 102 7.02 18.21 -12.61
C ALA A 102 5.50 18.44 -12.67
N LEU A 103 4.70 17.78 -11.81
CA LEU A 103 3.25 17.96 -11.83
C LEU A 103 2.84 19.35 -11.31
N PRO A 104 1.80 19.97 -11.91
CA PRO A 104 1.32 21.28 -11.48
C PRO A 104 0.84 21.28 -10.03
N GLY A 105 1.18 22.32 -9.27
CA GLY A 105 0.72 22.53 -7.90
C GLY A 105 1.39 21.65 -6.83
N ILE A 106 2.40 20.84 -7.20
CA ILE A 106 3.15 20.04 -6.22
C ILE A 106 3.91 20.95 -5.25
N CYS A 107 3.94 20.56 -3.95
CA CYS A 107 4.58 21.29 -2.87
C CYS A 107 5.86 20.61 -2.38
N LYS A 108 6.84 21.41 -1.99
CA LYS A 108 8.13 21.04 -1.37
C LYS A 108 8.95 20.04 -2.18
N TYR A 109 8.50 18.78 -2.25
CA TYR A 109 9.27 17.68 -2.83
C TYR A 109 8.38 16.59 -3.40
N SER A 110 8.85 15.87 -4.42
CA SER A 110 8.42 14.51 -4.71
C SER A 110 9.33 13.54 -3.98
N ILE A 111 8.78 12.66 -3.15
CA ILE A 111 9.56 11.88 -2.17
C ILE A 111 9.46 10.39 -2.47
N GLY A 112 10.59 9.70 -2.56
CA GLY A 112 10.70 8.24 -2.59
C GLY A 112 11.14 7.68 -1.24
N LEU A 113 10.41 6.69 -0.73
CA LEU A 113 10.75 5.99 0.51
C LEU A 113 11.70 4.80 0.25
N PRO A 114 12.30 4.16 1.27
CA PRO A 114 13.30 3.11 1.05
C PRO A 114 12.82 1.88 0.28
N ASP A 115 11.52 1.60 0.34
CA ASP A 115 10.85 0.54 -0.42
C ASP A 115 10.56 0.91 -1.88
N VAL A 116 10.94 2.10 -2.32
CA VAL A 116 10.67 2.64 -3.66
C VAL A 116 11.08 1.69 -4.78
N HIS A 117 10.19 1.49 -5.74
CA HIS A 117 10.45 0.74 -6.97
C HIS A 117 9.52 1.20 -8.09
N SER A 118 9.83 0.82 -9.33
CA SER A 118 9.06 1.23 -10.50
C SER A 118 7.59 0.83 -10.43
N GLY A 119 6.69 1.74 -10.81
CA GLY A 119 5.25 1.55 -10.85
C GLY A 119 4.59 2.26 -12.04
N TYR A 120 3.28 2.23 -12.14
CA TYR A 120 2.51 2.96 -13.15
C TYR A 120 2.45 4.46 -12.78
N GLY A 121 3.04 5.32 -13.58
CA GLY A 121 3.09 6.77 -13.37
C GLY A 121 3.96 7.17 -12.18
N PHE A 122 3.43 7.12 -10.98
CA PHE A 122 4.23 7.25 -9.76
C PHE A 122 4.99 5.97 -9.47
N ALA A 123 6.19 6.08 -8.95
CA ALA A 123 6.87 4.96 -8.31
C ALA A 123 6.03 4.45 -7.12
N ILE A 124 6.12 3.15 -6.81
CA ILE A 124 5.59 2.61 -5.55
C ILE A 124 6.58 3.00 -4.45
N GLY A 125 6.10 3.52 -3.33
CA GLY A 125 6.93 4.19 -2.31
C GLY A 125 7.05 5.70 -2.52
N ASN A 126 6.27 6.30 -3.44
CA ASN A 126 6.30 7.73 -3.73
C ASN A 126 5.21 8.48 -2.94
N ILE A 127 5.55 9.69 -2.49
CA ILE A 127 4.66 10.64 -1.85
C ILE A 127 4.73 11.96 -2.62
N ALA A 128 3.58 12.59 -2.86
CA ALA A 128 3.49 13.93 -3.43
C ALA A 128 2.28 14.66 -2.84
N ALA A 129 2.49 15.90 -2.45
CA ALA A 129 1.45 16.77 -1.86
C ALA A 129 1.17 17.96 -2.77
N PHE A 130 -0.11 18.30 -2.91
CA PHE A 130 -0.59 19.36 -3.78
C PHE A 130 -1.41 20.37 -2.97
N ASP A 131 -1.13 21.67 -3.15
CA ASP A 131 -1.80 22.75 -2.43
C ASP A 131 -3.26 22.88 -2.88
N MET A 132 -4.21 22.66 -1.96
CA MET A 132 -5.65 22.79 -2.22
C MET A 132 -6.07 24.23 -2.58
N GLY A 133 -5.30 25.21 -2.13
CA GLY A 133 -5.52 26.64 -2.45
C GLY A 133 -4.99 27.06 -3.81
N ASN A 134 -4.17 26.24 -4.47
CA ASN A 134 -3.61 26.56 -5.78
C ASN A 134 -4.53 26.02 -6.89
N PRO A 135 -5.09 26.89 -7.75
CA PRO A 135 -6.03 26.47 -8.80
C PRO A 135 -5.42 25.56 -9.88
N THR A 136 -4.09 25.49 -9.95
CA THR A 136 -3.39 24.61 -10.91
C THR A 136 -3.05 23.25 -10.34
N SER A 137 -3.30 23.01 -9.06
CA SER A 137 -3.03 21.72 -8.40
C SER A 137 -3.84 20.59 -9.01
N VAL A 138 -3.19 19.44 -9.15
CA VAL A 138 -3.79 18.27 -9.80
C VAL A 138 -3.96 17.09 -8.84
N VAL A 139 -4.91 16.21 -9.16
CA VAL A 139 -5.06 14.89 -8.59
C VAL A 139 -4.81 13.84 -9.67
N SER A 140 -4.08 12.77 -9.32
CA SER A 140 -3.74 11.68 -10.26
C SER A 140 -4.05 10.31 -9.69
N PRO A 141 -4.83 9.48 -10.40
CA PRO A 141 -5.02 8.07 -10.03
C PRO A 141 -3.71 7.27 -10.00
N GLY A 142 -2.74 7.68 -10.83
CA GLY A 142 -1.39 7.13 -10.81
C GLY A 142 -0.66 7.34 -9.48
N GLY A 143 -1.02 8.39 -8.71
CA GLY A 143 -0.48 8.70 -7.39
C GLY A 143 -1.19 7.99 -6.22
N VAL A 144 -2.30 7.32 -6.51
CA VAL A 144 -3.02 6.45 -5.56
C VAL A 144 -2.74 4.98 -5.86
N GLY A 145 -2.81 4.59 -7.14
CA GLY A 145 -2.68 3.22 -7.59
C GLY A 145 -4.04 2.56 -7.86
N PHE A 146 -3.99 1.37 -8.47
CA PHE A 146 -5.21 0.67 -8.88
C PHE A 146 -5.91 -0.03 -7.73
N ASP A 147 -5.17 -0.54 -6.75
CA ASP A 147 -5.77 -1.12 -5.54
C ASP A 147 -5.94 -0.02 -4.49
N ILE A 148 -6.99 0.80 -4.68
CA ILE A 148 -7.32 1.93 -3.81
C ILE A 148 -7.51 1.41 -2.38
N ASN A 149 -6.89 2.08 -1.41
CA ASN A 149 -6.87 1.69 0.00
C ASN A 149 -6.42 0.23 0.20
N CYS A 150 -5.49 -0.28 -0.65
CA CYS A 150 -4.69 -1.42 -0.22
C CYS A 150 -4.05 -1.05 1.11
N GLY A 151 -4.13 -1.95 2.09
CA GLY A 151 -3.74 -1.65 3.45
C GLY A 151 -3.52 -2.89 4.28
N VAL A 152 -2.98 -2.69 5.46
CA VAL A 152 -2.64 -3.76 6.40
C VAL A 152 -3.33 -3.53 7.73
N ARG A 153 -3.95 -4.59 8.25
CA ARG A 153 -4.54 -4.63 9.59
C ARG A 153 -3.80 -5.64 10.44
N LEU A 154 -3.50 -5.28 11.68
CA LEU A 154 -2.89 -6.16 12.67
C LEU A 154 -3.87 -6.40 13.81
N VAL A 155 -4.15 -7.68 14.09
CA VAL A 155 -5.01 -8.15 15.19
C VAL A 155 -4.12 -8.83 16.22
N ARG A 156 -4.21 -8.41 17.49
CA ARG A 156 -3.53 -9.09 18.59
C ARG A 156 -4.34 -10.27 19.09
N THR A 157 -3.73 -11.13 19.87
CA THR A 157 -4.38 -12.17 20.67
C THR A 157 -3.72 -12.24 22.05
N ASN A 158 -4.31 -12.94 23.01
CA ASN A 158 -3.68 -13.29 24.28
C ASN A 158 -2.93 -14.64 24.22
N LEU A 159 -2.85 -15.26 23.04
CA LEU A 159 -2.17 -16.53 22.82
C LEU A 159 -0.66 -16.32 22.71
N LEU A 160 0.08 -17.31 23.22
CA LEU A 160 1.51 -17.43 23.00
C LEU A 160 1.82 -18.45 21.90
N PHE A 161 3.03 -18.42 21.36
CA PHE A 161 3.48 -19.39 20.37
C PHE A 161 3.30 -20.83 20.85
N SER A 162 3.58 -21.10 22.14
CA SER A 162 3.38 -22.42 22.76
C SER A 162 1.93 -22.93 22.70
N ASP A 163 0.95 -22.04 22.70
CA ASP A 163 -0.47 -22.40 22.62
C ASP A 163 -0.87 -22.70 21.17
N VAL A 164 -0.23 -22.04 20.22
CA VAL A 164 -0.53 -22.16 18.79
C VAL A 164 0.27 -23.28 18.11
N GLU A 165 1.51 -23.51 18.50
CA GLU A 165 2.40 -24.48 17.86
C GLU A 165 1.78 -25.87 17.72
N PRO A 166 1.11 -26.47 18.75
CA PRO A 166 0.49 -27.79 18.63
C PRO A 166 -0.68 -27.86 17.64
N VAL A 167 -1.32 -26.72 17.36
CA VAL A 167 -2.50 -26.61 16.50
C VAL A 167 -2.25 -25.81 15.23
N LYS A 168 -1.02 -25.39 14.98
CA LYS A 168 -0.63 -24.46 13.90
C LYS A 168 -1.16 -24.88 12.53
N GLU A 169 -0.98 -26.15 12.15
CA GLU A 169 -1.44 -26.67 10.85
C GLU A 169 -2.97 -26.62 10.73
N ARG A 170 -3.67 -26.99 11.82
CA ARG A 170 -5.13 -26.92 11.88
C ARG A 170 -5.63 -25.48 11.83
N LEU A 171 -4.93 -24.56 12.48
CA LEU A 171 -5.27 -23.13 12.48
C LEU A 171 -5.02 -22.50 11.11
N ALA A 172 -3.89 -22.80 10.46
CA ALA A 172 -3.59 -22.38 9.09
C ALA A 172 -4.65 -22.86 8.09
N GLN A 173 -5.08 -24.14 8.22
CA GLN A 173 -6.15 -24.69 7.39
C GLN A 173 -7.49 -24.03 7.69
N SER A 174 -7.84 -23.82 8.96
CA SER A 174 -9.07 -23.14 9.34
C SER A 174 -9.13 -21.71 8.77
N LEU A 175 -8.01 -20.99 8.81
CA LEU A 175 -7.93 -19.63 8.24
C LEU A 175 -8.12 -19.66 6.71
N PHE A 176 -7.51 -20.62 6.03
CA PHE A 176 -7.65 -20.82 4.58
C PHE A 176 -9.09 -21.20 4.17
N ASP A 177 -9.78 -21.99 4.99
CA ASP A 177 -11.16 -22.41 4.74
C ASP A 177 -12.18 -21.27 4.96
N HIS A 178 -11.90 -20.34 5.88
CA HIS A 178 -12.79 -19.23 6.22
C HIS A 178 -12.59 -18.02 5.32
N ILE A 179 -11.36 -17.75 4.85
CA ILE A 179 -11.05 -16.58 4.03
C ILE A 179 -10.89 -16.99 2.57
N PRO A 180 -11.85 -16.68 1.68
CA PRO A 180 -11.71 -17.01 0.26
C PRO A 180 -10.50 -16.31 -0.36
N VAL A 181 -9.67 -17.06 -1.08
CA VAL A 181 -8.40 -16.60 -1.67
C VAL A 181 -8.39 -16.75 -3.19
N GLY A 182 -7.55 -15.97 -3.86
CA GLY A 182 -7.33 -16.06 -5.31
C GLY A 182 -8.03 -14.99 -6.13
N VAL A 183 -7.62 -14.92 -7.42
CA VAL A 183 -8.22 -14.01 -8.40
C VAL A 183 -9.66 -14.44 -8.69
N GLY A 184 -10.61 -13.52 -8.53
CA GLY A 184 -12.02 -13.81 -8.80
C GLY A 184 -12.70 -14.67 -7.73
N SER A 185 -12.07 -14.89 -6.57
CA SER A 185 -12.71 -15.55 -5.43
C SER A 185 -14.01 -14.84 -5.04
N GLN A 186 -14.99 -15.63 -4.60
CA GLN A 186 -16.28 -15.12 -4.14
C GLN A 186 -16.32 -15.14 -2.62
N GLY A 187 -16.79 -14.04 -2.04
CA GLY A 187 -16.99 -13.90 -0.60
C GLY A 187 -18.12 -14.80 -0.09
N ILE A 188 -17.99 -15.22 1.16
CA ILE A 188 -19.01 -16.01 1.84
C ILE A 188 -19.99 -15.14 2.63
N ILE A 189 -19.72 -13.85 2.76
CA ILE A 189 -20.59 -12.87 3.41
C ILE A 189 -21.72 -12.52 2.44
N PRO A 190 -23.00 -12.78 2.82
CA PRO A 190 -24.13 -12.44 1.98
C PRO A 190 -24.21 -10.92 1.76
N THR A 191 -24.15 -10.48 0.53
CA THR A 191 -24.18 -9.06 0.17
C THR A 191 -25.08 -8.82 -1.03
N LYS A 192 -26.04 -7.90 -0.89
CA LYS A 192 -26.93 -7.46 -1.96
C LYS A 192 -26.40 -6.17 -2.62
N GLU A 193 -26.98 -5.77 -3.75
CA GLU A 193 -26.62 -4.49 -4.39
C GLU A 193 -26.89 -3.29 -3.48
N SER A 194 -27.97 -3.30 -2.68
CA SER A 194 -28.25 -2.26 -1.68
C SER A 194 -27.18 -2.16 -0.61
N ASP A 195 -26.69 -3.29 -0.13
CA ASP A 195 -25.64 -3.36 0.89
C ASP A 195 -24.32 -2.82 0.35
N MET A 196 -24.05 -3.04 -0.95
CA MET A 196 -22.90 -2.47 -1.63
C MET A 196 -22.94 -0.94 -1.64
N GLU A 197 -24.08 -0.34 -2.01
CA GLU A 197 -24.23 1.13 -2.00
C GLU A 197 -23.98 1.71 -0.60
N GLU A 198 -24.53 1.08 0.42
CA GLU A 198 -24.33 1.50 1.80
C GLU A 198 -22.89 1.28 2.29
N ALA A 199 -22.26 0.16 1.97
CA ALA A 199 -20.87 -0.11 2.31
C ALA A 199 -19.92 0.93 1.68
N LEU A 200 -20.16 1.32 0.43
CA LEU A 200 -19.42 2.37 -0.26
C LEU A 200 -19.59 3.74 0.42
N GLN A 201 -20.77 4.04 0.95
CA GLN A 201 -21.09 5.29 1.62
C GLN A 201 -20.60 5.33 3.07
N LEU A 202 -20.77 4.23 3.81
CA LEU A 202 -20.63 4.19 5.26
C LEU A 202 -19.30 3.59 5.74
N GLY A 203 -18.59 2.84 4.89
CA GLY A 203 -17.35 2.18 5.31
C GLY A 203 -17.60 1.23 6.50
N ILE A 204 -16.74 1.31 7.50
CA ILE A 204 -16.79 0.42 8.69
C ILE A 204 -18.09 0.57 9.49
N ASP A 205 -18.80 1.71 9.40
CA ASP A 205 -20.10 1.90 10.06
C ASP A 205 -21.14 0.90 9.54
N TRP A 206 -21.08 0.54 8.25
CA TRP A 206 -21.86 -0.56 7.70
C TRP A 206 -21.47 -1.90 8.35
N SER A 207 -20.16 -2.18 8.47
CA SER A 207 -19.68 -3.42 9.09
C SER A 207 -20.11 -3.54 10.56
N LEU A 208 -20.12 -2.43 11.31
CA LEU A 208 -20.61 -2.39 12.69
C LEU A 208 -22.10 -2.73 12.76
N ARG A 209 -22.90 -2.13 11.90
CA ARG A 209 -24.35 -2.36 11.86
C ARG A 209 -24.70 -3.81 11.51
N GLU A 210 -23.97 -4.40 10.59
CA GLU A 210 -24.17 -5.80 10.16
C GLU A 210 -23.48 -6.84 11.06
N GLY A 211 -22.77 -6.41 12.11
CA GLY A 211 -22.10 -7.30 13.06
C GLY A 211 -20.76 -7.90 12.57
N TYR A 212 -20.14 -7.31 11.56
CA TYR A 212 -18.84 -7.73 11.03
C TYR A 212 -17.64 -6.97 11.61
N ALA A 213 -17.87 -6.04 12.52
CA ALA A 213 -16.82 -5.31 13.21
C ALA A 213 -17.24 -5.02 14.66
N TRP A 214 -16.26 -4.83 15.52
CA TRP A 214 -16.46 -4.34 16.88
C TRP A 214 -16.31 -2.81 16.93
N PRO A 215 -16.90 -2.12 17.93
CA PRO A 215 -16.73 -0.67 18.06
C PRO A 215 -15.27 -0.23 18.10
N GLU A 216 -14.41 -0.98 18.80
CA GLU A 216 -12.98 -0.73 18.94
C GLU A 216 -12.22 -0.87 17.61
N ASP A 217 -12.71 -1.74 16.72
CA ASP A 217 -12.12 -1.89 15.37
C ASP A 217 -12.21 -0.58 14.58
N LYS A 218 -13.29 0.19 14.78
CA LYS A 218 -13.45 1.51 14.15
C LYS A 218 -12.48 2.52 14.72
N GLU A 219 -12.31 2.55 16.03
CA GLU A 219 -11.42 3.48 16.72
C GLU A 219 -9.95 3.26 16.31
N HIS A 220 -9.58 2.00 16.08
CA HIS A 220 -8.24 1.60 15.66
C HIS A 220 -8.11 1.45 14.13
N CYS A 221 -8.86 2.25 13.38
CA CYS A 221 -8.78 2.28 11.93
C CYS A 221 -8.42 3.68 11.44
N GLU A 222 -7.55 3.77 10.46
CA GLU A 222 -7.22 5.04 9.78
C GLU A 222 -8.49 5.68 9.23
N GLU A 223 -8.70 7.00 9.44
CA GLU A 223 -9.95 7.73 9.14
C GLU A 223 -11.19 7.17 9.87
N TYR A 224 -11.01 6.45 10.98
CA TYR A 224 -12.09 5.72 11.63
C TYR A 224 -12.86 4.80 10.65
N GLY A 225 -12.14 4.29 9.64
CA GLY A 225 -12.66 3.37 8.63
C GLY A 225 -13.71 3.94 7.68
N ARG A 226 -13.77 5.28 7.55
CA ARG A 226 -14.76 5.94 6.68
C ARG A 226 -14.26 7.27 6.12
N MET A 227 -14.18 7.38 4.80
CA MET A 227 -14.03 8.64 4.11
C MET A 227 -15.40 9.31 3.93
N LEU A 228 -15.62 10.45 4.56
CA LEU A 228 -16.92 11.17 4.55
C LEU A 228 -17.28 11.73 3.18
N GLY A 229 -16.29 12.01 2.34
CA GLY A 229 -16.49 12.52 0.97
C GLY A 229 -16.89 11.44 -0.05
N ALA A 230 -17.14 10.19 0.38
CA ALA A 230 -17.51 9.10 -0.51
C ALA A 230 -18.89 9.34 -1.17
N ASP A 231 -18.95 9.11 -2.49
CA ASP A 231 -20.19 9.15 -3.25
C ASP A 231 -20.31 7.91 -4.13
N PRO A 232 -21.18 6.93 -3.79
CA PRO A 232 -21.38 5.72 -4.58
C PRO A 232 -21.86 5.98 -6.01
N ASN A 233 -22.46 7.14 -6.30
CA ASN A 233 -22.87 7.52 -7.65
C ASN A 233 -21.66 7.81 -8.58
N ARG A 234 -20.48 8.02 -8.02
CA ARG A 234 -19.22 8.20 -8.76
C ARG A 234 -18.46 6.88 -8.96
N VAL A 235 -19.05 5.76 -8.56
CA VAL A 235 -18.56 4.40 -8.83
C VAL A 235 -19.41 3.78 -9.93
N SER A 236 -18.79 3.39 -11.03
CA SER A 236 -19.52 2.82 -12.17
C SER A 236 -20.20 1.49 -11.82
N ASN A 237 -21.32 1.20 -12.49
CA ASN A 237 -22.00 -0.09 -12.34
C ASN A 237 -21.07 -1.29 -12.65
N ARG A 238 -20.10 -1.09 -13.54
CA ARG A 238 -19.06 -2.09 -13.84
C ARG A 238 -18.17 -2.34 -12.62
N ALA A 239 -17.75 -1.30 -11.93
CA ALA A 239 -16.94 -1.42 -10.71
C ALA A 239 -17.73 -2.11 -9.59
N LYS A 240 -18.98 -1.72 -9.37
CA LYS A 240 -19.89 -2.35 -8.37
C LYS A 240 -20.09 -3.84 -8.65
N LYS A 241 -20.37 -4.22 -9.89
CA LYS A 241 -20.52 -5.64 -10.31
C LYS A 241 -19.23 -6.46 -10.12
N ARG A 242 -18.05 -5.84 -10.23
CA ARG A 242 -16.79 -6.51 -9.93
C ARG A 242 -16.54 -6.66 -8.43
N GLY A 243 -16.93 -5.67 -7.63
CA GLY A 243 -16.73 -5.67 -6.18
C GLY A 243 -17.71 -6.58 -5.44
N LEU A 244 -18.99 -6.58 -5.81
CA LEU A 244 -20.05 -7.27 -5.09
C LEU A 244 -19.71 -8.72 -4.71
N PRO A 245 -19.26 -9.59 -5.64
CA PRO A 245 -18.90 -10.96 -5.29
C PRO A 245 -17.59 -11.10 -4.53
N GLN A 246 -16.77 -10.03 -4.43
CA GLN A 246 -15.43 -10.08 -3.85
C GLN A 246 -15.34 -9.55 -2.43
N LEU A 247 -16.45 -9.13 -1.83
CA LEU A 247 -16.46 -8.64 -0.45
C LEU A 247 -16.11 -9.78 0.53
N GLY A 248 -15.22 -9.50 1.47
CA GLY A 248 -14.71 -10.49 2.42
C GLY A 248 -13.72 -11.51 1.80
N THR A 249 -13.04 -11.13 0.71
CA THR A 249 -12.03 -11.99 0.06
C THR A 249 -10.63 -11.39 0.14
N LEU A 250 -9.64 -12.27 0.27
CA LEU A 250 -8.25 -11.86 0.37
C LEU A 250 -7.71 -11.30 -0.96
N GLY A 251 -7.93 -12.02 -2.05
CA GLY A 251 -7.35 -11.72 -3.35
C GLY A 251 -6.10 -12.51 -3.66
N ALA A 252 -5.23 -11.92 -4.47
CA ALA A 252 -4.02 -12.57 -4.96
C ALA A 252 -2.83 -11.59 -4.96
N GLY A 253 -1.66 -12.07 -5.37
CA GLY A 253 -0.44 -11.29 -5.44
C GLY A 253 0.17 -11.06 -4.06
N ASN A 254 0.44 -9.80 -3.73
CA ASN A 254 1.01 -9.42 -2.43
C ASN A 254 0.03 -9.46 -1.25
N HIS A 255 -1.25 -9.80 -1.47
CA HIS A 255 -2.23 -9.95 -0.38
C HIS A 255 -1.99 -11.24 0.41
N TYR A 256 -2.23 -11.19 1.70
CA TYR A 256 -2.05 -12.31 2.61
C TYR A 256 -2.85 -12.16 3.91
N ALA A 257 -3.08 -13.29 4.58
CA ALA A 257 -3.40 -13.35 6.00
C ALA A 257 -2.33 -14.20 6.67
N GLU A 258 -1.62 -13.63 7.62
CA GLU A 258 -0.48 -14.28 8.29
C GLU A 258 -0.71 -14.37 9.79
N ILE A 259 -0.45 -15.56 10.35
CA ILE A 259 -0.30 -15.74 11.77
C ILE A 259 1.17 -15.47 12.10
N GLN A 260 1.41 -14.53 12.97
CA GLN A 260 2.75 -14.04 13.31
C GLN A 260 2.98 -14.10 14.81
N VAL A 261 4.24 -14.15 15.20
CA VAL A 261 4.66 -14.08 16.60
C VAL A 261 5.54 -12.87 16.82
N VAL A 262 5.40 -12.24 17.97
CA VAL A 262 6.28 -11.15 18.43
C VAL A 262 7.68 -11.70 18.64
N ASP A 263 8.63 -11.24 17.82
CA ASP A 263 10.05 -11.67 17.84
C ASP A 263 10.89 -10.74 18.72
N GLU A 264 10.77 -9.44 18.51
CA GLU A 264 11.51 -8.42 19.26
C GLU A 264 10.58 -7.25 19.64
N ILE A 265 10.78 -6.69 20.82
CA ILE A 265 10.17 -5.44 21.28
C ILE A 265 11.28 -4.41 21.42
N TYR A 266 11.22 -3.33 20.63
CA TYR A 266 12.18 -2.23 20.65
C TYR A 266 11.79 -1.13 21.61
N ASP A 267 10.48 -0.96 21.85
CA ASP A 267 9.90 0.03 22.76
C ASP A 267 8.77 -0.61 23.57
N GLU A 268 9.05 -0.93 24.83
CA GLU A 268 8.08 -1.61 25.71
C GLU A 268 6.86 -0.75 26.04
N PHE A 269 7.03 0.58 26.16
CA PHE A 269 5.91 1.47 26.43
C PHE A 269 4.93 1.50 25.25
N VAL A 270 5.47 1.63 24.04
CA VAL A 270 4.68 1.62 22.80
C VAL A 270 3.99 0.27 22.61
N ALA A 271 4.72 -0.84 22.80
CA ALA A 271 4.18 -2.20 22.66
C ALA A 271 3.00 -2.43 23.62
N LYS A 272 3.14 -2.05 24.88
CA LYS A 272 2.06 -2.14 25.87
C LYS A 272 0.82 -1.32 25.51
N LYS A 273 0.99 -0.13 24.93
CA LYS A 273 -0.13 0.68 24.44
C LYS A 273 -0.87 0.00 23.26
N MET A 274 -0.20 -0.87 22.55
CA MET A 274 -0.78 -1.69 21.47
C MET A 274 -1.35 -3.03 22.00
N GLY A 275 -1.25 -3.31 23.32
CA GLY A 275 -1.64 -4.59 23.90
C GLY A 275 -0.69 -5.74 23.51
N ILE A 276 0.57 -5.41 23.23
CA ILE A 276 1.65 -6.38 23.04
C ILE A 276 2.48 -6.39 24.30
N ASP A 277 2.33 -7.46 25.09
CA ASP A 277 2.90 -7.54 26.43
C ASP A 277 4.27 -8.23 26.46
N GLN A 278 4.50 -9.18 25.53
CA GLN A 278 5.72 -9.99 25.58
C GLN A 278 6.09 -10.62 24.24
N ARG A 279 7.33 -11.05 24.15
CA ARG A 279 7.81 -11.88 23.04
C ARG A 279 7.08 -13.22 23.01
N GLY A 280 6.85 -13.75 21.82
CA GLY A 280 6.09 -14.98 21.63
C GLY A 280 4.58 -14.82 21.57
N GLN A 281 4.03 -13.61 21.87
CA GLN A 281 2.62 -13.32 21.70
C GLN A 281 2.23 -13.43 20.23
N VAL A 282 1.06 -14.02 19.96
CA VAL A 282 0.57 -14.30 18.61
C VAL A 282 -0.30 -13.14 18.13
N CYS A 283 -0.05 -12.69 16.91
CA CYS A 283 -0.85 -11.70 16.20
C CYS A 283 -1.27 -12.25 14.83
N VAL A 284 -2.28 -11.64 14.23
CA VAL A 284 -2.70 -11.93 12.86
C VAL A 284 -2.63 -10.67 12.01
N MET A 285 -1.91 -10.75 10.90
CA MET A 285 -1.77 -9.65 9.95
C MET A 285 -2.59 -9.93 8.70
N ILE A 286 -3.43 -8.98 8.31
CA ILE A 286 -4.31 -9.07 7.13
C ILE A 286 -3.94 -7.96 6.16
N HIS A 287 -3.51 -8.33 4.95
CA HIS A 287 -3.17 -7.40 3.87
C HIS A 287 -4.11 -7.60 2.70
N SER A 288 -4.98 -6.64 2.46
CA SER A 288 -5.91 -6.64 1.31
C SER A 288 -6.43 -5.22 1.03
N GLY A 289 -7.13 -5.04 -0.07
CA GLY A 289 -7.60 -3.73 -0.54
C GLY A 289 -9.01 -3.75 -1.12
N SER A 290 -9.25 -2.84 -2.07
CA SER A 290 -10.56 -2.63 -2.71
C SER A 290 -10.87 -3.61 -3.85
N ARG A 291 -10.03 -4.61 -4.05
CA ARG A 291 -10.22 -5.68 -5.01
C ARG A 291 -10.51 -5.13 -6.43
N GLY A 292 -11.33 -5.82 -7.21
CA GLY A 292 -11.72 -5.41 -8.55
C GLY A 292 -12.51 -4.10 -8.65
N LEU A 293 -13.15 -3.67 -7.57
CA LEU A 293 -13.90 -2.42 -7.51
C LEU A 293 -12.94 -1.21 -7.65
N GLY A 294 -11.96 -1.08 -6.76
CA GLY A 294 -11.03 0.05 -6.80
C GLY A 294 -10.19 0.07 -8.08
N HIS A 295 -9.79 -1.11 -8.57
CA HIS A 295 -9.10 -1.21 -9.85
C HIS A 295 -9.95 -0.62 -11.01
N GLN A 296 -11.26 -0.87 -11.02
CA GLN A 296 -12.15 -0.34 -12.05
C GLN A 296 -12.35 1.17 -11.88
N VAL A 297 -12.53 1.66 -10.64
CA VAL A 297 -12.64 3.11 -10.35
C VAL A 297 -11.42 3.85 -10.88
N ALA A 298 -10.21 3.38 -10.58
CA ALA A 298 -8.98 3.98 -11.08
C ALA A 298 -8.91 3.95 -12.61
N THR A 299 -9.29 2.84 -13.24
CA THR A 299 -9.26 2.68 -14.71
C THR A 299 -10.24 3.63 -15.40
N ASP A 300 -11.47 3.74 -14.89
CA ASP A 300 -12.49 4.63 -15.46
C ASP A 300 -12.04 6.10 -15.35
N SER A 301 -11.49 6.48 -14.20
CA SER A 301 -11.01 7.85 -13.94
C SER A 301 -9.82 8.24 -14.84
N LEU A 302 -8.91 7.33 -15.13
CA LEU A 302 -7.79 7.62 -16.05
C LEU A 302 -8.28 8.05 -17.43
N VAL A 303 -9.34 7.42 -17.96
CA VAL A 303 -9.93 7.76 -19.26
C VAL A 303 -10.52 9.17 -19.24
N GLU A 304 -11.26 9.51 -18.19
CA GLU A 304 -11.85 10.86 -18.05
C GLU A 304 -10.78 11.93 -17.86
N MET A 305 -9.72 11.63 -17.10
CA MET A 305 -8.62 12.57 -16.87
C MET A 305 -7.79 12.83 -18.14
N GLU A 306 -7.59 11.87 -19.03
CA GLU A 306 -6.94 12.13 -20.33
C GLU A 306 -7.73 13.16 -21.17
N ARG A 307 -9.06 13.12 -21.11
CA ARG A 307 -9.92 14.10 -21.76
C ARG A 307 -9.80 15.48 -21.10
N ALA A 308 -9.84 15.53 -19.76
CA ALA A 308 -9.67 16.76 -18.98
C ALA A 308 -8.31 17.41 -19.26
N MET A 309 -7.21 16.65 -19.29
CA MET A 309 -5.88 17.16 -19.63
C MET A 309 -5.85 17.85 -20.99
N THR A 310 -6.55 17.30 -21.98
CA THR A 310 -6.63 17.90 -23.32
C THR A 310 -7.39 19.24 -23.26
N ARG A 311 -8.52 19.30 -22.57
CA ARG A 311 -9.33 20.52 -22.39
C ARG A 311 -8.56 21.60 -21.64
N ASP A 312 -7.89 21.23 -20.55
CA ASP A 312 -7.23 22.14 -19.63
C ASP A 312 -5.77 22.41 -19.99
N ASN A 313 -5.31 21.89 -21.16
CA ASN A 313 -3.94 22.00 -21.66
C ASN A 313 -2.87 21.57 -20.65
N ILE A 314 -3.16 20.54 -19.84
CA ILE A 314 -2.20 19.97 -18.90
C ILE A 314 -1.26 19.00 -19.65
N ARG A 315 0.05 19.21 -19.49
CA ARG A 315 1.09 18.34 -20.08
C ARG A 315 1.93 17.72 -18.99
N THR A 316 2.21 16.44 -19.13
CA THR A 316 3.05 15.66 -18.21
C THR A 316 4.21 15.01 -18.97
N ASN A 317 5.31 14.74 -18.29
CA ASN A 317 6.48 14.10 -18.85
C ASN A 317 6.24 12.60 -19.18
N ASP A 318 5.26 12.00 -18.54
CA ASP A 318 4.88 10.59 -18.74
C ASP A 318 3.36 10.51 -18.89
N ARG A 319 2.92 9.81 -19.95
CA ARG A 319 1.49 9.58 -20.20
C ARG A 319 0.79 8.84 -19.04
N GLN A 320 1.52 8.03 -18.29
CA GLN A 320 1.00 7.33 -17.12
C GLN A 320 0.68 8.26 -15.93
N LEU A 321 1.05 9.55 -16.03
CA LEU A 321 0.70 10.60 -15.08
C LEU A 321 -0.60 11.35 -15.47
N ALA A 322 -1.59 10.63 -16.01
CA ALA A 322 -2.89 11.23 -16.27
C ALA A 322 -3.44 11.85 -14.97
N CYS A 323 -3.94 13.08 -15.08
CA CYS A 323 -4.38 13.88 -13.93
C CYS A 323 -5.46 14.90 -14.35
N ALA A 324 -6.16 15.44 -13.38
CA ALA A 324 -7.09 16.55 -13.57
C ALA A 324 -6.86 17.62 -12.50
N LEU A 325 -7.27 18.84 -12.76
CA LEU A 325 -7.29 19.88 -11.73
C LEU A 325 -8.14 19.39 -10.55
N ILE A 326 -7.67 19.60 -9.33
CA ILE A 326 -8.39 19.15 -8.13
C ILE A 326 -9.81 19.69 -8.11
N ASN A 327 -10.00 20.96 -8.46
CA ASN A 327 -11.29 21.65 -8.43
C ASN A 327 -12.14 21.45 -9.70
N SER A 328 -11.67 20.66 -10.68
CA SER A 328 -12.49 20.29 -11.84
C SER A 328 -13.53 19.22 -11.49
N THR A 329 -14.52 19.04 -12.35
CA THR A 329 -15.52 17.97 -12.20
C THR A 329 -14.86 16.61 -12.12
N GLU A 330 -13.90 16.34 -13.01
CA GLU A 330 -13.20 15.04 -13.07
C GLU A 330 -12.34 14.79 -11.84
N GLY A 331 -11.68 15.85 -11.31
CA GLY A 331 -10.91 15.76 -10.07
C GLY A 331 -11.79 15.46 -8.87
N GLN A 332 -12.92 16.15 -8.72
CA GLN A 332 -13.87 15.95 -7.63
C GLN A 332 -14.58 14.59 -7.74
N ASP A 333 -14.98 14.18 -8.94
CA ASP A 333 -15.62 12.89 -9.17
C ASP A 333 -14.67 11.73 -8.86
N TYR A 334 -13.39 11.87 -9.22
CA TYR A 334 -12.38 10.89 -8.82
C TYR A 334 -12.20 10.81 -7.30
N LEU A 335 -12.07 11.94 -6.60
CA LEU A 335 -11.92 11.96 -5.14
C LEU A 335 -13.10 11.29 -4.43
N LYS A 336 -14.32 11.52 -4.90
CA LYS A 336 -15.54 10.89 -4.37
C LYS A 336 -15.58 9.38 -4.65
N GLY A 337 -15.27 8.97 -5.87
CA GLY A 337 -15.20 7.55 -6.26
C GLY A 337 -14.07 6.80 -5.55
N MET A 338 -12.89 7.43 -5.42
CA MET A 338 -11.76 6.91 -4.65
C MET A 338 -12.14 6.71 -3.19
N SER A 339 -12.81 7.69 -2.57
CA SER A 339 -13.28 7.60 -1.19
C SER A 339 -14.28 6.46 -0.99
N ALA A 340 -15.19 6.23 -1.93
CA ALA A 340 -16.11 5.10 -1.90
C ALA A 340 -15.38 3.74 -2.04
N ALA A 341 -14.38 3.66 -2.91
CA ALA A 341 -13.52 2.47 -3.02
C ALA A 341 -12.67 2.25 -1.76
N ALA A 342 -12.22 3.31 -1.10
CA ALA A 342 -11.53 3.23 0.17
C ALA A 342 -12.44 2.68 1.28
N ASN A 343 -13.68 3.12 1.35
CA ASN A 343 -14.68 2.60 2.28
C ASN A 343 -14.92 1.10 2.04
N TYR A 344 -15.05 0.68 0.79
CA TYR A 344 -15.16 -0.74 0.45
C TYR A 344 -13.95 -1.55 0.94
N ALA A 345 -12.73 -1.05 0.83
CA ALA A 345 -11.54 -1.76 1.28
C ALA A 345 -11.51 -1.96 2.81
N TRP A 346 -11.94 -0.97 3.60
CA TRP A 346 -12.09 -1.13 5.05
C TRP A 346 -13.17 -2.14 5.40
N VAL A 347 -14.31 -2.13 4.69
CA VAL A 347 -15.36 -3.16 4.86
C VAL A 347 -14.82 -4.55 4.51
N ASN A 348 -14.02 -4.67 3.45
CA ASN A 348 -13.37 -5.92 3.05
C ASN A 348 -12.45 -6.45 4.16
N ARG A 349 -11.55 -5.61 4.71
CA ARG A 349 -10.66 -6.01 5.81
C ARG A 349 -11.42 -6.30 7.10
N SER A 350 -12.50 -5.58 7.42
CA SER A 350 -13.38 -5.87 8.57
C SER A 350 -14.05 -7.23 8.43
N SER A 351 -14.57 -7.54 7.25
CA SER A 351 -15.14 -8.86 6.94
C SER A 351 -14.13 -9.98 7.11
N MET A 352 -12.89 -9.79 6.63
CA MET A 352 -11.83 -10.78 6.84
C MET A 352 -11.41 -10.90 8.31
N THR A 353 -11.45 -9.82 9.08
CA THR A 353 -11.20 -9.85 10.54
C THR A 353 -12.26 -10.69 11.24
N PHE A 354 -13.54 -10.50 10.88
CA PHE A 354 -14.63 -11.33 11.37
C PHE A 354 -14.41 -12.82 11.06
N LEU A 355 -14.06 -13.15 9.83
CA LEU A 355 -13.78 -14.54 9.41
C LEU A 355 -12.54 -15.11 10.13
N THR A 356 -11.52 -14.29 10.37
CA THR A 356 -10.34 -14.67 11.16
C THR A 356 -10.71 -15.00 12.59
N ARG A 357 -11.54 -14.17 13.25
CA ARG A 357 -12.08 -14.41 14.58
C ARG A 357 -12.83 -15.73 14.66
N GLN A 358 -13.66 -16.03 13.66
CA GLN A 358 -14.38 -17.32 13.59
C GLN A 358 -13.43 -18.52 13.40
N ALA A 359 -12.38 -18.37 12.57
CA ALA A 359 -11.41 -19.42 12.35
C ALA A 359 -10.66 -19.78 13.66
N PHE A 360 -10.26 -18.78 14.43
CA PHE A 360 -9.62 -18.96 15.74
C PHE A 360 -10.59 -19.56 16.77
N ALA A 361 -11.78 -19.00 16.91
CA ALA A 361 -12.82 -19.51 17.82
C ALA A 361 -13.09 -21.01 17.60
N LYS A 362 -13.18 -21.44 16.34
CA LYS A 362 -13.38 -22.85 15.98
C LYS A 362 -12.22 -23.74 16.41
N VAL A 363 -10.97 -23.28 16.29
CA VAL A 363 -9.78 -24.09 16.60
C VAL A 363 -9.55 -24.19 18.10
N PHE A 364 -9.73 -23.08 18.83
CA PHE A 364 -9.47 -23.00 20.27
C PHE A 364 -10.71 -23.32 21.12
N ASN A 365 -11.89 -23.39 20.52
CA ASN A 365 -13.17 -23.57 21.21
C ASN A 365 -13.40 -22.49 22.31
N GLN A 366 -13.03 -21.25 21.97
CA GLN A 366 -13.18 -20.05 22.81
C GLN A 366 -13.75 -18.92 21.98
N SER A 367 -14.39 -17.95 22.62
CA SER A 367 -14.88 -16.76 21.90
C SER A 367 -13.71 -15.88 21.46
N PRO A 368 -13.86 -15.07 20.39
CA PRO A 368 -12.83 -14.12 19.99
C PRO A 368 -12.51 -13.07 21.07
N GLU A 369 -13.48 -12.74 21.92
CA GLU A 369 -13.34 -11.88 23.10
C GLU A 369 -12.43 -12.54 24.14
N ASP A 370 -12.64 -13.83 24.46
CA ASP A 370 -11.80 -14.59 25.39
C ASP A 370 -10.36 -14.74 24.86
N LEU A 371 -10.18 -14.73 23.55
CA LEU A 371 -8.89 -14.76 22.88
C LEU A 371 -8.25 -13.35 22.71
N ASP A 372 -8.86 -12.29 23.22
CA ASP A 372 -8.43 -10.87 23.11
C ASP A 372 -8.11 -10.46 21.66
N MET A 373 -8.94 -10.88 20.69
CA MET A 373 -8.72 -10.63 19.28
C MET A 373 -9.11 -9.20 18.87
N HIS A 374 -8.41 -8.20 19.41
CA HIS A 374 -8.61 -6.80 19.11
C HIS A 374 -7.69 -6.30 18.00
N VAL A 375 -8.20 -5.37 17.19
CA VAL A 375 -7.39 -4.67 16.17
C VAL A 375 -6.43 -3.72 16.87
N ILE A 376 -5.13 -3.88 16.60
CA ILE A 376 -4.11 -2.92 17.02
C ILE A 376 -4.25 -1.66 16.18
N TYR A 377 -4.19 -1.80 14.87
CA TYR A 377 -4.45 -0.70 13.94
C TYR A 377 -4.67 -1.21 12.51
N ASP A 378 -5.32 -0.37 11.69
CA ASP A 378 -5.52 -0.58 10.25
C ASP A 378 -4.98 0.62 9.48
N VAL A 379 -4.01 0.40 8.62
CA VAL A 379 -3.35 1.43 7.81
C VAL A 379 -3.68 1.30 6.33
N SER A 380 -3.76 2.43 5.65
CA SER A 380 -3.85 2.52 4.19
C SER A 380 -2.48 2.91 3.60
N HIS A 381 -2.12 2.35 2.44
CA HIS A 381 -0.90 2.74 1.75
C HIS A 381 -1.08 3.09 0.26
N ASN A 382 -2.33 3.15 -0.23
CA ASN A 382 -2.70 3.59 -1.58
C ASN A 382 -3.92 4.53 -1.52
N ILE A 383 -3.68 5.81 -1.26
CA ILE A 383 -4.77 6.78 -1.06
C ILE A 383 -4.30 8.20 -1.28
N ALA A 384 -5.21 9.13 -1.56
CA ALA A 384 -4.98 10.57 -1.49
C ALA A 384 -5.93 11.19 -0.47
N LYS A 385 -5.39 12.02 0.43
CA LYS A 385 -6.17 12.66 1.51
C LYS A 385 -5.81 14.12 1.67
N VAL A 386 -6.81 14.95 2.02
CA VAL A 386 -6.59 16.33 2.39
C VAL A 386 -6.14 16.38 3.85
N GLU A 387 -4.97 16.95 4.07
CA GLU A 387 -4.32 17.02 5.37
C GLU A 387 -3.71 18.41 5.58
N GLU A 388 -3.54 18.82 6.85
CA GLU A 388 -2.88 20.07 7.20
C GLU A 388 -1.38 19.83 7.40
N HIS A 389 -0.57 20.62 6.71
CA HIS A 389 0.89 20.56 6.81
C HIS A 389 1.51 21.96 6.81
N MET A 390 2.64 22.09 7.50
CA MET A 390 3.45 23.29 7.46
C MET A 390 4.30 23.33 6.19
N VAL A 391 4.10 24.35 5.36
CA VAL A 391 4.88 24.59 4.15
C VAL A 391 5.35 26.04 4.17
N ASP A 392 6.66 26.24 4.15
CA ASP A 392 7.29 27.57 4.18
C ASP A 392 6.77 28.48 5.32
N GLY A 393 6.58 27.89 6.51
CA GLY A 393 6.10 28.59 7.70
C GLY A 393 4.58 28.86 7.73
N GLN A 394 3.83 28.36 6.76
CA GLN A 394 2.37 28.49 6.70
C GLN A 394 1.70 27.13 6.83
N CYS A 395 0.62 27.07 7.60
CA CYS A 395 -0.27 25.90 7.63
C CYS A 395 -1.13 25.88 6.37
N LYS A 396 -1.03 24.82 5.58
CA LYS A 396 -1.76 24.65 4.33
C LYS A 396 -2.52 23.34 4.31
N GLN A 397 -3.69 23.35 3.68
CA GLN A 397 -4.39 22.13 3.32
C GLN A 397 -3.78 21.56 2.03
N LEU A 398 -3.25 20.35 2.11
CA LEU A 398 -2.60 19.68 1.01
C LEU A 398 -3.33 18.38 0.69
N LEU A 399 -3.52 18.08 -0.59
CA LEU A 399 -3.90 16.74 -1.04
C LEU A 399 -2.64 15.88 -1.11
N VAL A 400 -2.45 15.02 -0.11
CA VAL A 400 -1.27 14.14 0.00
C VAL A 400 -1.57 12.80 -0.67
N HIS A 401 -0.88 12.54 -1.80
CA HIS A 401 -0.91 11.25 -2.48
C HIS A 401 0.10 10.31 -1.85
N ARG A 402 -0.37 9.12 -1.46
CA ARG A 402 0.46 8.01 -0.97
C ARG A 402 0.25 6.79 -1.85
N LYS A 403 1.28 6.39 -2.56
CA LYS A 403 1.29 5.18 -3.37
C LYS A 403 2.37 4.23 -2.89
N GLY A 404 1.94 3.13 -2.25
CA GLY A 404 2.90 2.26 -1.57
C GLY A 404 3.65 3.03 -0.47
N SER A 405 2.96 3.87 0.27
CA SER A 405 3.48 4.60 1.42
C SER A 405 2.37 4.79 2.45
N THR A 406 2.71 4.78 3.72
CA THR A 406 1.76 4.72 4.82
C THR A 406 1.80 6.00 5.64
N ARG A 407 0.63 6.51 6.06
CA ARG A 407 0.55 7.63 6.98
C ARG A 407 1.20 7.26 8.32
N ALA A 408 1.98 8.18 8.88
CA ALA A 408 2.72 8.01 10.12
C ALA A 408 2.74 9.32 10.91
N PHE A 409 1.60 9.68 11.49
CA PHE A 409 1.46 10.91 12.24
C PHE A 409 2.11 10.83 13.63
N PRO A 410 2.69 11.94 14.10
CA PRO A 410 3.41 11.99 15.37
C PRO A 410 2.49 11.91 16.58
N PRO A 411 3.05 11.75 17.81
CA PRO A 411 2.30 11.92 19.05
C PRO A 411 1.53 13.24 19.07
N HIS A 412 0.40 13.23 19.77
CA HIS A 412 -0.51 14.38 19.95
C HIS A 412 -1.19 14.91 18.68
N HIS A 413 -1.05 14.22 17.56
CA HIS A 413 -1.76 14.63 16.33
C HIS A 413 -3.27 14.35 16.47
N PRO A 414 -4.16 15.31 16.11
CA PRO A 414 -5.61 15.16 16.34
C PRO A 414 -6.28 14.02 15.56
N LEU A 415 -5.69 13.56 14.48
CA LEU A 415 -6.25 12.50 13.62
C LEU A 415 -5.79 11.08 13.99
N ILE A 416 -5.14 10.88 15.13
CA ILE A 416 -4.78 9.55 15.62
C ILE A 416 -5.64 9.17 16.84
N PRO A 417 -5.89 7.86 17.07
CA PRO A 417 -6.67 7.40 18.21
C PRO A 417 -6.14 7.90 19.56
N VAL A 418 -7.05 8.03 20.52
CA VAL A 418 -6.71 8.48 21.89
C VAL A 418 -5.64 7.59 22.53
N ASP A 419 -5.72 6.28 22.32
CA ASP A 419 -4.79 5.29 22.87
C ASP A 419 -3.35 5.50 22.39
N TYR A 420 -3.17 6.10 21.21
CA TYR A 420 -1.86 6.32 20.58
C TYR A 420 -1.38 7.78 20.62
N GLN A 421 -2.08 8.65 21.36
CA GLN A 421 -1.69 10.07 21.46
C GLN A 421 -0.30 10.28 22.04
N LEU A 422 0.18 9.39 22.90
CA LEU A 422 1.53 9.48 23.49
C LEU A 422 2.62 8.73 22.69
N THR A 423 2.23 7.89 21.74
CA THR A 423 3.17 7.02 21.02
C THR A 423 3.37 7.41 19.55
N GLY A 424 2.42 8.15 18.99
CA GLY A 424 2.27 8.35 17.56
C GLY A 424 1.47 7.21 16.89
N GLN A 425 1.05 7.45 15.66
CA GLN A 425 0.25 6.49 14.90
C GLN A 425 1.01 5.18 14.69
N PRO A 426 0.40 4.01 15.01
CA PRO A 426 0.96 2.74 14.62
C PRO A 426 1.02 2.60 13.09
N VAL A 427 2.15 2.12 12.60
CA VAL A 427 2.37 1.85 11.18
C VAL A 427 2.75 0.39 11.01
N ILE A 428 1.97 -0.35 10.23
CA ILE A 428 2.17 -1.78 10.05
C ILE A 428 2.88 -2.00 8.71
N VAL A 429 4.09 -2.54 8.77
CA VAL A 429 4.95 -2.78 7.60
C VAL A 429 5.08 -4.28 7.38
N GLY A 430 4.43 -4.77 6.34
CA GLY A 430 4.51 -6.17 5.95
C GLY A 430 5.83 -6.49 5.27
N GLY A 431 6.44 -7.61 5.66
CA GLY A 431 7.58 -8.18 4.95
C GLY A 431 7.15 -9.18 3.88
N THR A 432 7.87 -10.28 3.82
CA THR A 432 7.56 -11.40 2.93
C THR A 432 7.21 -12.65 3.74
N MET A 433 6.64 -13.66 3.09
CA MET A 433 6.25 -14.91 3.77
C MET A 433 7.41 -15.68 4.46
N GLY A 434 8.65 -15.31 4.20
CA GLY A 434 9.84 -15.94 4.80
C GLY A 434 10.76 -14.98 5.54
N THR A 435 10.32 -13.75 5.82
CA THR A 435 11.13 -12.76 6.54
C THR A 435 10.45 -12.31 7.83
N CYS A 436 10.28 -11.03 8.04
CA CYS A 436 9.65 -10.46 9.22
C CYS A 436 8.80 -9.26 8.82
N SER A 437 7.94 -8.84 9.72
CA SER A 437 7.15 -7.62 9.61
C SER A 437 7.46 -6.70 10.80
N TYR A 438 7.07 -5.45 10.72
CA TYR A 438 7.32 -4.47 11.77
C TYR A 438 6.07 -3.67 12.11
N VAL A 439 5.98 -3.26 13.36
CA VAL A 439 5.13 -2.16 13.77
C VAL A 439 6.05 -0.99 14.10
N LEU A 440 5.79 0.15 13.46
CA LEU A 440 6.51 1.40 13.67
C LEU A 440 5.57 2.44 14.28
N THR A 441 6.11 3.57 14.67
CA THR A 441 5.32 4.76 15.06
C THR A 441 5.76 5.99 14.29
N GLY A 442 4.81 6.89 14.01
CA GLY A 442 5.06 8.19 13.40
C GLY A 442 5.83 9.14 14.30
N THR A 443 6.49 10.13 13.71
CA THR A 443 7.35 11.09 14.38
C THR A 443 7.16 12.51 13.86
N ASP A 444 7.54 13.51 14.66
CA ASP A 444 7.56 14.92 14.22
C ASP A 444 8.51 15.16 13.04
N GLU A 445 9.63 14.41 12.97
CA GLU A 445 10.54 14.46 11.83
C GLU A 445 9.84 13.99 10.55
N GLY A 446 9.14 12.85 10.62
CA GLY A 446 8.33 12.34 9.51
C GLY A 446 7.26 13.35 9.07
N MET A 447 6.63 14.03 10.04
CA MET A 447 5.64 15.07 9.72
C MET A 447 6.26 16.23 8.93
N ARG A 448 7.47 16.66 9.28
CA ARG A 448 8.19 17.76 8.60
C ARG A 448 8.75 17.34 7.24
N GLU A 449 9.37 16.16 7.15
CA GLU A 449 10.20 15.77 6.01
C GLU A 449 9.49 14.94 4.97
N THR A 450 8.45 14.17 5.37
CA THR A 450 7.73 13.23 4.49
C THR A 450 6.22 13.39 4.54
N PHE A 451 5.70 14.55 4.93
CA PHE A 451 4.26 14.77 5.10
C PHE A 451 3.61 13.70 6.00
N GLY A 452 4.24 13.39 7.13
CA GLY A 452 3.74 12.38 8.05
C GLY A 452 3.58 11.01 7.39
N SER A 453 4.59 10.55 6.68
CA SER A 453 4.53 9.28 5.92
C SER A 453 5.81 8.46 6.09
N THR A 454 5.67 7.13 5.99
CA THR A 454 6.78 6.16 6.02
C THR A 454 6.53 5.01 5.04
N CYS A 455 7.44 4.04 4.96
CA CYS A 455 7.34 2.87 4.10
C CYS A 455 6.07 2.04 4.38
N HIS A 456 5.65 1.23 3.39
CA HIS A 456 4.48 0.36 3.50
C HIS A 456 4.83 -1.13 3.60
N GLY A 457 6.00 -1.52 3.12
CA GLY A 457 6.42 -2.92 3.03
C GLY A 457 7.86 -3.05 2.60
N ALA A 458 8.26 -4.25 2.23
CA ALA A 458 9.62 -4.53 1.76
C ALA A 458 9.94 -3.84 0.42
N GLY A 459 8.96 -3.66 -0.45
CA GLY A 459 9.17 -3.23 -1.82
C GLY A 459 9.80 -4.32 -2.70
N ARG A 460 9.44 -4.38 -3.97
CA ARG A 460 9.97 -5.41 -4.87
C ARG A 460 11.39 -5.08 -5.36
N ALA A 461 12.23 -6.11 -5.44
CA ALA A 461 13.53 -6.06 -6.09
C ALA A 461 13.50 -6.69 -7.50
N LEU A 462 12.61 -7.67 -7.72
CA LEU A 462 12.43 -8.37 -9.00
C LEU A 462 10.99 -8.22 -9.51
N SER A 463 10.83 -8.14 -10.84
CA SER A 463 9.49 -8.25 -11.44
C SER A 463 8.93 -9.66 -11.27
N ARG A 464 7.59 -9.81 -11.23
CA ARG A 464 6.93 -11.13 -11.13
C ARG A 464 7.41 -12.13 -12.18
N ASN A 465 7.62 -11.67 -13.42
CA ASN A 465 8.15 -12.52 -14.51
C ASN A 465 9.57 -13.00 -14.22
N LYS A 466 10.46 -12.12 -13.73
CA LYS A 466 11.82 -12.52 -13.35
C LYS A 466 11.81 -13.51 -12.18
N SER A 467 10.96 -13.33 -11.20
CA SER A 467 10.81 -14.26 -10.08
C SER A 467 10.40 -15.65 -10.56
N ARG A 468 9.37 -15.75 -11.39
CA ARG A 468 8.92 -17.04 -11.96
C ARG A 468 9.98 -17.75 -12.81
N ASN A 469 10.83 -17.00 -13.51
CA ASN A 469 11.85 -17.57 -14.37
C ASN A 469 13.12 -18.00 -13.60
N ASN A 470 13.36 -17.42 -12.45
CA ASN A 470 14.61 -17.58 -11.70
C ASN A 470 14.46 -18.47 -10.44
N LEU A 471 13.23 -18.75 -9.99
CA LEU A 471 12.95 -19.46 -8.75
C LEU A 471 12.22 -20.76 -9.05
N ASP A 472 12.61 -21.84 -8.34
CA ASP A 472 11.89 -23.12 -8.33
C ASP A 472 10.87 -23.15 -7.18
N TYR A 473 9.69 -23.66 -7.47
CA TYR A 473 8.60 -23.77 -6.49
C TYR A 473 8.97 -24.68 -5.33
N GLY A 474 9.55 -25.86 -5.62
CA GLY A 474 9.90 -26.85 -4.60
C GLY A 474 10.97 -26.34 -3.65
N ASP A 475 11.99 -25.63 -4.19
CA ASP A 475 13.07 -25.06 -3.38
C ASP A 475 12.57 -23.95 -2.45
N VAL A 476 11.68 -23.08 -2.94
CA VAL A 476 11.09 -22.01 -2.13
C VAL A 476 10.21 -22.60 -1.04
N LEU A 477 9.33 -23.56 -1.38
CA LEU A 477 8.43 -24.20 -0.42
C LEU A 477 9.23 -24.92 0.68
N LYS A 478 10.22 -25.71 0.30
CA LYS A 478 11.06 -26.44 1.26
C LYS A 478 11.76 -25.50 2.24
N ARG A 479 12.31 -24.39 1.77
CA ARG A 479 12.93 -23.38 2.65
C ARG A 479 11.96 -22.81 3.67
N LEU A 480 10.72 -22.51 3.24
CA LEU A 480 9.69 -21.99 4.15
C LEU A 480 9.29 -23.05 5.18
N GLU A 481 9.16 -24.32 4.78
CA GLU A 481 8.90 -25.45 5.67
C GLU A 481 10.06 -25.66 6.66
N ASP A 482 11.31 -25.60 6.18
CA ASP A 482 12.52 -25.71 7.04
C ASP A 482 12.60 -24.56 8.07
N MET A 483 12.00 -23.42 7.77
CA MET A 483 11.84 -22.29 8.71
C MET A 483 10.65 -22.47 9.66
N GLY A 484 9.90 -23.55 9.57
CA GLY A 484 8.73 -23.84 10.39
C GLY A 484 7.49 -23.04 10.02
N ILE A 485 7.40 -22.51 8.79
CA ILE A 485 6.28 -21.71 8.31
C ILE A 485 5.28 -22.58 7.57
N SER A 486 4.04 -22.63 8.06
CA SER A 486 2.94 -23.34 7.41
C SER A 486 2.38 -22.52 6.26
N ILE A 487 2.33 -23.07 5.04
CA ILE A 487 1.89 -22.35 3.84
C ILE A 487 0.56 -22.92 3.33
N ARG A 488 -0.39 -22.02 3.04
CA ARG A 488 -1.64 -22.30 2.32
C ARG A 488 -1.78 -21.32 1.17
N VAL A 489 -1.74 -21.80 -0.06
CA VAL A 489 -1.81 -20.97 -1.26
C VAL A 489 -2.82 -21.50 -2.27
N ALA A 490 -3.49 -20.58 -2.97
CA ALA A 490 -4.42 -20.94 -4.06
C ALA A 490 -3.70 -21.46 -5.31
N SER A 491 -2.43 -21.08 -5.52
CA SER A 491 -1.68 -21.46 -6.72
C SER A 491 -0.17 -21.53 -6.44
N PRO A 492 0.53 -22.58 -6.91
CA PRO A 492 1.99 -22.69 -6.82
C PRO A 492 2.76 -21.50 -7.41
N LYS A 493 2.23 -20.85 -8.45
CA LYS A 493 2.85 -19.67 -9.08
C LYS A 493 3.07 -18.53 -8.10
N LEU A 494 2.19 -18.38 -7.12
CA LEU A 494 2.27 -17.31 -6.12
C LEU A 494 3.48 -17.48 -5.19
N ILE A 495 3.85 -18.71 -4.87
CA ILE A 495 5.04 -18.96 -4.04
C ILE A 495 6.30 -18.40 -4.72
N MET A 496 6.47 -18.62 -6.02
CA MET A 496 7.61 -18.07 -6.77
C MET A 496 7.53 -16.54 -6.94
N GLU A 497 6.35 -16.02 -7.26
CA GLU A 497 6.15 -14.57 -7.48
C GLU A 497 6.37 -13.74 -6.22
N GLU A 498 5.99 -14.29 -5.08
CA GLU A 498 5.98 -13.61 -3.77
C GLU A 498 7.05 -14.18 -2.81
N ALA A 499 8.02 -14.93 -3.34
CA ALA A 499 9.14 -15.44 -2.57
C ALA A 499 10.00 -14.31 -1.96
N PRO A 500 10.66 -14.54 -0.83
CA PRO A 500 11.51 -13.52 -0.19
C PRO A 500 12.52 -12.87 -1.13
N GLU A 501 13.11 -13.64 -2.04
CA GLU A 501 14.11 -13.18 -3.02
C GLU A 501 13.57 -12.18 -4.05
N SER A 502 12.26 -12.08 -4.16
CA SER A 502 11.58 -11.14 -5.06
C SER A 502 11.52 -9.72 -4.50
N TYR A 503 11.88 -9.55 -3.23
CA TYR A 503 11.71 -8.32 -2.47
C TYR A 503 13.04 -7.80 -1.94
N LYS A 504 13.06 -6.51 -1.59
CA LYS A 504 14.13 -5.92 -0.81
C LYS A 504 14.11 -6.50 0.62
N ASP A 505 15.22 -6.39 1.31
CA ASP A 505 15.26 -6.72 2.73
C ASP A 505 14.45 -5.69 3.54
N VAL A 506 13.33 -6.13 4.11
CA VAL A 506 12.43 -5.27 4.91
C VAL A 506 13.14 -4.68 6.12
N THR A 507 14.13 -5.39 6.68
CA THR A 507 14.94 -4.90 7.81
C THR A 507 15.73 -3.66 7.41
N GLN A 508 16.34 -3.66 6.20
CA GLN A 508 17.05 -2.50 5.66
C GLN A 508 16.10 -1.34 5.35
N VAL A 509 14.91 -1.62 4.82
CA VAL A 509 13.87 -0.62 4.54
C VAL A 509 13.46 0.09 5.85
N VAL A 510 13.09 -0.68 6.86
CA VAL A 510 12.64 -0.16 8.16
C VAL A 510 13.78 0.54 8.90
N GLN A 511 15.00 -0.02 8.86
CA GLN A 511 16.17 0.60 9.48
C GLN A 511 16.45 1.98 8.85
N THR A 512 16.35 2.10 7.52
CA THR A 512 16.54 3.39 6.84
C THR A 512 15.52 4.43 7.32
N CYS A 513 14.24 4.06 7.47
CA CYS A 513 13.21 4.96 8.00
C CYS A 513 13.48 5.36 9.45
N HIS A 514 13.98 4.43 10.27
CA HIS A 514 14.33 4.66 11.67
C HIS A 514 15.53 5.62 11.78
N ASP A 515 16.59 5.37 11.03
CA ASP A 515 17.84 6.18 11.05
C ASP A 515 17.60 7.58 10.46
N ALA A 516 16.72 7.70 9.47
CA ALA A 516 16.27 8.98 8.94
C ALA A 516 15.33 9.75 9.91
N GLY A 517 14.88 9.11 10.98
CA GLY A 517 13.99 9.70 11.98
C GLY A 517 12.54 9.85 11.51
N ILE A 518 12.17 9.37 10.33
CA ILE A 518 10.81 9.53 9.78
C ILE A 518 9.78 8.59 10.40
N SER A 519 10.23 7.51 11.03
CA SER A 519 9.44 6.63 11.89
C SER A 519 10.33 5.84 12.83
N LYS A 520 9.77 5.29 13.91
CA LYS A 520 10.53 4.52 14.92
C LYS A 520 10.06 3.08 14.98
N LYS A 521 10.98 2.14 15.14
CA LYS A 521 10.66 0.72 15.39
C LYS A 521 10.07 0.56 16.77
N ALA A 522 8.94 -0.15 16.84
CA ALA A 522 8.30 -0.54 18.09
C ALA A 522 8.36 -2.06 18.32
N VAL A 523 7.89 -2.84 17.34
CA VAL A 523 7.82 -4.30 17.44
C VAL A 523 8.24 -4.94 16.12
N LYS A 524 8.88 -6.11 16.21
CA LYS A 524 9.17 -7.00 15.09
C LYS A 524 8.37 -8.30 15.23
N LEU A 525 7.79 -8.73 14.14
CA LEU A 525 6.94 -9.92 14.05
C LEU A 525 7.54 -10.92 13.06
N LYS A 526 7.38 -12.23 13.31
CA LYS A 526 7.77 -13.30 12.38
C LYS A 526 6.56 -14.14 11.99
N PRO A 527 6.38 -14.48 10.70
CA PRO A 527 5.31 -15.36 10.28
C PRO A 527 5.58 -16.79 10.74
N ILE A 528 4.52 -17.47 11.19
CA ILE A 528 4.51 -18.92 11.50
C ILE A 528 3.52 -19.68 10.62
N ALA A 529 2.54 -18.98 10.05
CA ALA A 529 1.63 -19.52 9.05
C ALA A 529 1.19 -18.42 8.08
N VAL A 530 1.10 -18.73 6.79
CA VAL A 530 0.76 -17.80 5.71
C VAL A 530 -0.35 -18.39 4.85
N VAL A 531 -1.42 -17.60 4.70
CA VAL A 531 -2.51 -17.84 3.75
C VAL A 531 -2.40 -16.81 2.63
N LYS A 532 -2.36 -17.28 1.36
CA LYS A 532 -2.12 -16.43 0.21
C LYS A 532 -2.95 -16.84 -1.00
N GLY A 533 -3.48 -15.85 -1.76
CA GLY A 533 -4.36 -16.08 -2.89
C GLY A 533 -3.77 -15.89 -4.27
#